data_b2443029d38a62230c8d058f1b34c65a
#
_entry.id   b2443029d38a62230c8d058f1b34c65a
#
_cell.length_a   1.000
_cell.length_b   1.000
_cell.length_c   1.000
_cell.angle_alpha   90.00
_cell.angle_beta   90.00
_cell.angle_gamma   90.00
#
_symmetry.space_group_name_H-M   'P 1'
#
loop_
_entity.id
_entity.type
_entity.pdbx_description
1 polymer ?
#
loop_
_entity_poly.entity_id
_entity_poly.type
_entity_poly.pdbx_seq_one_letter_code
_entity_poly.pdbx_strand_id
1 'polypeptide(L)'
;GVMVGVQDVGFDMTHPTFRDAATGRLRIRGLWDQLSADTADSAMPVGAAYEGEDALMAYAHTRDAAMIYHGTHTAGIAAGGGCGTRYRGIAFASDICLVGNAVTTNAALIDSADLYKYTYAMDALGFKYIFDHAAAEGKPCVINFSEGSTQDFRGDDVLYYEVLSRMCGPGRIIVASAGNNGLETNYFRKPRGTA
;
A
#
# COMPACT_ATOMS: atom_id res chain seq x y z
N GLY A 1 -6.73 -18.23 5.42
CA GLY A 1 -7.11 -16.87 5.03
C GLY A 1 -6.15 -16.31 4.00
N VAL A 2 -6.43 -15.11 3.55
CA VAL A 2 -5.62 -14.34 2.61
C VAL A 2 -5.34 -12.98 3.23
N MET A 3 -4.21 -12.37 2.89
CA MET A 3 -3.91 -10.99 3.22
C MET A 3 -4.13 -10.09 2.00
N VAL A 4 -4.80 -8.98 2.21
CA VAL A 4 -4.87 -7.89 1.22
C VAL A 4 -3.91 -6.80 1.67
N GLY A 5 -2.88 -6.57 0.86
CA GLY A 5 -2.00 -5.41 1.02
C GLY A 5 -2.59 -4.20 0.31
N VAL A 6 -2.44 -3.02 0.88
CA VAL A 6 -2.74 -1.77 0.19
C VAL A 6 -1.59 -0.79 0.43
N GLN A 7 -0.95 -0.39 -0.66
CA GLN A 7 0.05 0.68 -0.64
C GLN A 7 -0.57 1.89 -1.32
N ASP A 8 -0.73 2.97 -0.56
CA ASP A 8 -1.53 4.13 -0.98
C ASP A 8 -1.26 5.33 -0.06
N VAL A 9 -1.95 6.44 -0.25
CA VAL A 9 -1.83 7.66 0.53
C VAL A 9 -3.08 7.91 1.39
N GLY A 10 -2.89 8.29 2.65
CA GLY A 10 -3.97 8.70 3.55
C GLY A 10 -4.81 7.54 4.08
N PHE A 11 -4.40 6.97 5.21
CA PHE A 11 -5.15 5.94 5.91
C PHE A 11 -5.70 6.44 7.24
N ASP A 12 -6.96 6.13 7.50
CA ASP A 12 -7.63 6.18 8.81
C ASP A 12 -7.88 4.75 9.30
N MET A 13 -7.01 4.24 10.18
CA MET A 13 -7.13 2.91 10.74
C MET A 13 -8.32 2.78 11.70
N THR A 14 -8.85 3.90 12.19
CA THR A 14 -10.01 3.90 13.11
C THR A 14 -11.33 3.69 12.37
N HIS A 15 -11.33 3.81 11.03
CA HIS A 15 -12.55 3.66 10.25
C HIS A 15 -13.19 2.27 10.48
N PRO A 16 -14.49 2.21 10.83
CA PRO A 16 -15.14 0.96 11.26
C PRO A 16 -15.16 -0.12 10.18
N THR A 17 -14.96 0.23 8.90
CA THR A 17 -14.87 -0.76 7.79
C THR A 17 -13.70 -1.74 7.95
N PHE A 18 -12.68 -1.37 8.74
CA PHE A 18 -11.51 -2.23 8.97
C PHE A 18 -11.71 -3.20 10.14
N ARG A 19 -12.88 -3.19 10.76
CA ARG A 19 -13.22 -4.15 11.79
C ARG A 19 -14.03 -5.31 11.25
N ASP A 20 -13.82 -6.47 11.83
CA ASP A 20 -14.66 -7.65 11.58
C ASP A 20 -16.07 -7.39 12.13
N ALA A 21 -17.08 -7.59 11.29
CA ALA A 21 -18.46 -7.24 11.63
C ALA A 21 -19.07 -8.12 12.74
N ALA A 22 -18.55 -9.33 12.93
CA ALA A 22 -19.06 -10.26 13.93
C ALA A 22 -18.35 -10.12 15.28
N THR A 23 -17.03 -9.89 15.26
CA THR A 23 -16.20 -9.89 16.48
C THR A 23 -15.77 -8.50 16.93
N GLY A 24 -15.89 -7.48 16.07
CA GLY A 24 -15.38 -6.14 16.32
C GLY A 24 -13.85 -6.00 16.23
N ARG A 25 -13.12 -7.10 16.04
CA ARG A 25 -11.65 -7.14 16.00
C ARG A 25 -11.12 -6.36 14.80
N LEU A 26 -10.05 -5.60 14.99
CA LEU A 26 -9.35 -4.94 13.89
C LEU A 26 -8.73 -5.98 12.94
N ARG A 27 -8.92 -5.79 11.63
CA ARG A 27 -8.38 -6.67 10.58
C ARG A 27 -7.08 -6.16 9.97
N ILE A 28 -6.67 -4.91 10.27
CA ILE A 28 -5.35 -4.40 9.93
C ILE A 28 -4.34 -5.08 10.87
N ARG A 29 -3.32 -5.72 10.29
CA ARG A 29 -2.27 -6.43 11.02
C ARG A 29 -1.03 -5.60 11.20
N GLY A 30 -0.70 -4.78 10.22
CA GLY A 30 0.44 -3.89 10.24
C GLY A 30 0.24 -2.70 9.32
N LEU A 31 0.93 -1.62 9.65
CA LEU A 31 1.07 -0.41 8.86
C LEU A 31 2.53 0.01 8.86
N TRP A 32 3.08 0.31 7.70
CA TRP A 32 4.28 1.13 7.58
C TRP A 32 3.88 2.48 7.01
N ASP A 33 3.97 3.54 7.82
CA ASP A 33 3.82 4.93 7.33
C ASP A 33 5.18 5.51 7.00
N GLN A 34 5.48 5.68 5.71
CA GLN A 34 6.73 6.23 5.22
C GLN A 34 6.93 7.69 5.60
N LEU A 35 5.87 8.40 5.96
CA LEU A 35 5.89 9.80 6.37
C LEU A 35 5.89 9.99 7.89
N SER A 36 5.78 8.93 8.68
CA SER A 36 5.76 9.04 10.13
C SER A 36 6.97 9.81 10.66
N ALA A 37 6.73 10.67 11.63
CA ALA A 37 7.79 11.37 12.36
C ALA A 37 8.41 10.52 13.49
N ASP A 38 7.83 9.36 13.81
CA ASP A 38 8.29 8.46 14.88
C ASP A 38 9.47 7.61 14.40
N THR A 39 10.56 8.29 14.05
CA THR A 39 11.75 7.62 13.48
C THR A 39 12.73 7.10 14.55
N ALA A 40 12.54 7.47 15.81
CA ALA A 40 13.36 6.98 16.90
C ALA A 40 13.12 5.48 17.06
N ASP A 41 14.21 4.71 17.03
CA ASP A 41 14.19 3.23 17.12
C ASP A 41 13.44 2.52 15.99
N SER A 42 13.07 3.22 14.90
CA SER A 42 12.45 2.61 13.74
C SER A 42 13.45 1.75 12.96
N ALA A 43 13.09 0.49 12.69
CA ALA A 43 13.87 -0.39 11.81
C ALA A 43 13.65 -0.09 10.31
N MET A 44 12.71 0.83 9.99
CA MET A 44 12.38 1.18 8.61
C MET A 44 13.35 2.21 8.05
N PRO A 45 13.64 2.21 6.74
CA PRO A 45 14.57 3.16 6.12
C PRO A 45 14.07 4.61 6.20
N VAL A 46 12.75 4.78 6.25
CA VAL A 46 12.04 6.06 6.44
C VAL A 46 10.77 5.81 7.23
N GLY A 47 10.30 6.79 7.99
CA GLY A 47 9.07 6.66 8.77
C GLY A 47 9.12 5.57 9.83
N ALA A 48 7.97 5.01 10.17
CA ALA A 48 7.85 3.97 11.19
C ALA A 48 6.78 2.93 10.85
N ALA A 49 6.95 1.72 11.37
CA ALA A 49 5.99 0.64 11.28
C ALA A 49 5.24 0.45 12.61
N TYR A 50 3.96 0.11 12.52
CA TYR A 50 3.06 -0.10 13.64
C TYR A 50 2.39 -1.46 13.49
N GLU A 51 2.43 -2.27 14.55
CA GLU A 51 1.86 -3.62 14.57
C GLU A 51 1.01 -3.83 15.83
N GLY A 52 -0.04 -4.62 15.67
CA GLY A 52 -1.00 -4.88 16.75
C GLY A 52 -2.04 -3.77 16.92
N GLU A 53 -3.22 -4.16 17.44
CA GLU A 53 -4.37 -3.26 17.51
C GLU A 53 -4.10 -2.03 18.37
N ASP A 54 -3.41 -2.18 19.50
CA ASP A 54 -3.14 -1.06 20.41
C ASP A 54 -2.26 0.01 19.77
N ALA A 55 -1.15 -0.38 19.11
CA ALA A 55 -0.27 0.54 18.43
C ALA A 55 -0.94 1.23 17.23
N LEU A 56 -1.70 0.46 16.43
CA LEU A 56 -2.44 0.99 15.29
C LEU A 56 -3.54 1.97 15.72
N MET A 57 -4.24 1.70 16.82
CA MET A 57 -5.28 2.60 17.33
C MET A 57 -4.68 3.82 18.02
N ALA A 58 -3.53 3.71 18.67
CA ALA A 58 -2.81 4.85 19.24
C ALA A 58 -2.28 5.79 18.16
N TYR A 59 -1.77 5.25 17.05
CA TYR A 59 -1.33 6.04 15.90
C TYR A 59 -2.52 6.61 15.11
N ALA A 60 -3.59 5.85 14.97
CA ALA A 60 -4.88 6.17 14.39
C ALA A 60 -4.87 6.49 12.89
N HIS A 61 -4.00 7.38 12.41
CA HIS A 61 -4.00 7.91 11.05
C HIS A 61 -2.57 8.04 10.53
N THR A 62 -2.35 7.80 9.21
CA THR A 62 -1.10 8.19 8.56
C THR A 62 -0.93 9.70 8.60
N ARG A 63 0.32 10.15 8.53
CA ARG A 63 0.67 11.56 8.67
C ARG A 63 0.02 12.47 7.63
N ASP A 64 -0.25 11.96 6.45
CA ASP A 64 -0.90 12.65 5.33
C ASP A 64 -2.44 12.55 5.33
N ALA A 65 -3.04 11.82 6.26
CA ALA A 65 -4.50 11.59 6.29
C ALA A 65 -5.31 12.88 6.42
N ALA A 66 -4.75 13.95 7.02
CA ALA A 66 -5.39 15.27 7.05
C ALA A 66 -5.51 15.93 5.67
N MET A 67 -4.71 15.48 4.69
CA MET A 67 -4.68 16.01 3.32
C MET A 67 -5.51 15.18 2.36
N ILE A 68 -5.55 13.86 2.56
CA ILE A 68 -6.15 12.90 1.63
C ILE A 68 -6.55 11.62 2.38
N TYR A 69 -7.65 10.98 1.95
CA TYR A 69 -8.13 9.69 2.46
C TYR A 69 -8.24 8.63 1.35
N HIS A 70 -7.43 8.74 0.32
CA HIS A 70 -7.52 7.86 -0.84
C HIS A 70 -7.25 6.39 -0.45
N GLY A 71 -6.23 6.13 0.36
CA GLY A 71 -5.90 4.78 0.84
C GLY A 71 -7.00 4.15 1.69
N THR A 72 -7.66 4.93 2.56
CA THR A 72 -8.83 4.44 3.31
C THR A 72 -9.94 3.99 2.37
N HIS A 73 -10.21 4.76 1.32
CA HIS A 73 -11.25 4.46 0.33
C HIS A 73 -10.91 3.21 -0.49
N THR A 74 -9.70 3.14 -1.05
CA THR A 74 -9.26 1.99 -1.86
C THR A 74 -9.20 0.70 -1.04
N ALA A 75 -8.69 0.76 0.19
CA ALA A 75 -8.69 -0.37 1.12
C ALA A 75 -10.11 -0.80 1.49
N GLY A 76 -11.04 0.16 1.64
CA GLY A 76 -12.44 -0.12 1.88
C GLY A 76 -13.11 -0.87 0.73
N ILE A 77 -12.83 -0.48 -0.52
CA ILE A 77 -13.33 -1.17 -1.72
C ILE A 77 -12.71 -2.57 -1.84
N ALA A 78 -11.41 -2.70 -1.60
CA ALA A 78 -10.72 -3.98 -1.72
C ALA A 78 -11.13 -4.96 -0.62
N ALA A 79 -11.15 -4.53 0.65
CA ALA A 79 -11.21 -5.41 1.80
C ALA A 79 -12.14 -4.94 2.95
N GLY A 80 -12.91 -3.86 2.78
CA GLY A 80 -13.76 -3.33 3.82
C GLY A 80 -14.81 -4.29 4.33
N GLY A 81 -15.05 -4.34 5.66
CA GLY A 81 -16.04 -5.21 6.30
C GLY A 81 -17.49 -4.73 6.19
N GLY A 82 -17.73 -3.51 5.67
CA GLY A 82 -19.04 -2.96 5.40
C GLY A 82 -19.76 -2.32 6.58
N CYS A 83 -19.12 -2.18 7.74
CA CYS A 83 -19.69 -1.50 8.91
C CYS A 83 -21.09 -2.00 9.31
N GLY A 84 -21.34 -3.31 9.20
CA GLY A 84 -22.66 -3.90 9.44
C GLY A 84 -23.68 -3.69 8.31
N THR A 85 -23.30 -3.09 7.18
CA THR A 85 -24.15 -2.92 6.01
C THR A 85 -23.89 -4.00 4.94
N ARG A 86 -24.70 -4.01 3.89
CA ARG A 86 -24.48 -4.88 2.70
C ARG A 86 -23.30 -4.41 1.83
N TYR A 87 -22.80 -3.19 2.02
CA TYR A 87 -21.76 -2.58 1.20
C TYR A 87 -20.38 -2.98 1.73
N ARG A 88 -19.92 -4.15 1.33
CA ARG A 88 -18.62 -4.72 1.71
C ARG A 88 -17.64 -4.69 0.55
N GLY A 89 -16.37 -4.63 0.87
CA GLY A 89 -15.29 -4.84 -0.10
C GLY A 89 -15.29 -6.28 -0.63
N ILE A 90 -14.54 -6.49 -1.70
CA ILE A 90 -14.49 -7.79 -2.38
C ILE A 90 -13.93 -8.88 -1.43
N ALA A 91 -12.85 -8.58 -0.73
CA ALA A 91 -12.20 -9.48 0.22
C ALA A 91 -12.55 -9.13 1.69
N PHE A 92 -13.83 -8.95 1.99
CA PHE A 92 -14.34 -8.42 3.26
C PHE A 92 -13.98 -9.23 4.51
N ALA A 93 -13.48 -10.45 4.37
CA ALA A 93 -13.04 -11.33 5.46
C ALA A 93 -11.52 -11.54 5.49
N SER A 94 -10.75 -10.82 4.66
CA SER A 94 -9.29 -10.89 4.66
C SER A 94 -8.67 -10.15 5.83
N ASP A 95 -7.45 -10.51 6.20
CA ASP A 95 -6.58 -9.61 6.96
C ASP A 95 -6.01 -8.54 6.02
N ILE A 96 -5.58 -7.42 6.58
CA ILE A 96 -5.15 -6.24 5.84
C ILE A 96 -3.76 -5.82 6.33
N CYS A 97 -2.85 -5.49 5.41
CA CYS A 97 -1.57 -4.87 5.71
C CYS A 97 -1.42 -3.60 4.86
N LEU A 98 -1.02 -2.49 5.48
CA LEU A 98 -1.01 -1.17 4.86
C LEU A 98 0.40 -0.60 4.75
N VAL A 99 0.63 0.15 3.67
CA VAL A 99 1.79 1.04 3.54
C VAL A 99 1.28 2.43 3.15
N GLY A 100 1.50 3.40 4.04
CA GLY A 100 1.30 4.82 3.75
C GLY A 100 2.47 5.33 2.91
N ASN A 101 2.23 5.50 1.61
CA ASN A 101 3.26 5.81 0.63
C ASN A 101 3.60 7.30 0.62
N ALA A 102 4.87 7.63 0.46
CA ALA A 102 5.32 9.00 0.27
C ALA A 102 5.35 9.34 -1.22
N VAL A 103 4.52 10.28 -1.62
CA VAL A 103 4.37 10.72 -3.02
C VAL A 103 4.66 12.21 -3.17
N THR A 104 4.78 12.69 -4.40
CA THR A 104 5.13 14.10 -4.69
C THR A 104 4.16 15.10 -4.03
N THR A 105 2.87 14.77 -3.93
CA THR A 105 1.87 15.67 -3.35
C THR A 105 1.99 15.86 -1.84
N ASN A 106 2.62 14.92 -1.14
CA ASN A 106 2.87 15.02 0.30
C ASN A 106 4.34 15.30 0.66
N ALA A 107 5.16 15.63 -0.34
CA ALA A 107 6.59 15.94 -0.15
C ALA A 107 6.85 17.08 0.86
N ALA A 108 5.88 18.00 1.04
CA ALA A 108 5.98 19.05 2.06
C ALA A 108 6.02 18.54 3.50
N LEU A 109 5.65 17.27 3.73
CA LEU A 109 5.76 16.60 5.02
C LEU A 109 7.16 16.00 5.28
N ILE A 110 8.04 16.02 4.27
CA ILE A 110 9.38 15.45 4.34
C ILE A 110 10.39 16.58 4.58
N ASP A 111 11.31 16.39 5.52
CA ASP A 111 12.42 17.32 5.66
C ASP A 111 13.26 17.36 4.37
N SER A 112 13.64 18.55 3.93
CA SER A 112 14.42 18.74 2.71
C SER A 112 15.76 17.97 2.73
N ALA A 113 16.35 17.78 3.90
CA ALA A 113 17.56 16.99 4.09
C ALA A 113 17.35 15.48 3.85
N ASP A 114 16.11 15.01 3.91
CA ASP A 114 15.73 13.60 3.79
C ASP A 114 15.10 13.25 2.44
N LEU A 115 14.79 14.23 1.59
CA LEU A 115 14.12 14.00 0.30
C LEU A 115 14.83 12.96 -0.58
N TYR A 116 16.16 12.88 -0.51
CA TYR A 116 16.95 11.91 -1.30
C TYR A 116 16.66 10.45 -0.96
N LYS A 117 16.07 10.16 0.21
CA LYS A 117 15.69 8.82 0.64
C LYS A 117 14.43 8.32 -0.07
N TYR A 118 13.60 9.24 -0.54
CA TYR A 118 12.29 8.94 -1.13
C TYR A 118 12.41 8.78 -2.64
N THR A 119 12.57 7.54 -3.06
CA THR A 119 12.72 7.14 -4.45
C THR A 119 11.80 5.95 -4.74
N TYR A 120 11.70 5.50 -5.98
CA TYR A 120 10.94 4.27 -6.33
C TYR A 120 11.35 3.02 -5.56
N ALA A 121 12.54 3.03 -4.97
CA ALA A 121 12.92 1.96 -4.05
C ALA A 121 11.97 1.86 -2.86
N MET A 122 11.34 2.96 -2.44
CA MET A 122 10.37 2.97 -1.35
C MET A 122 9.09 2.23 -1.74
N ASP A 123 8.66 2.30 -3.00
CA ASP A 123 7.53 1.51 -3.48
C ASP A 123 7.83 0.02 -3.40
N ALA A 124 8.99 -0.39 -3.92
CA ALA A 124 9.42 -1.78 -3.87
C ALA A 124 9.60 -2.29 -2.42
N LEU A 125 10.13 -1.47 -1.53
CA LEU A 125 10.26 -1.81 -0.12
C LEU A 125 8.90 -1.90 0.58
N GLY A 126 7.93 -1.07 0.19
CA GLY A 126 6.55 -1.15 0.67
C GLY A 126 5.90 -2.48 0.28
N PHE A 127 6.03 -2.90 -0.99
CA PHE A 127 5.55 -4.22 -1.42
C PHE A 127 6.25 -5.35 -0.65
N LYS A 128 7.56 -5.24 -0.45
CA LYS A 128 8.32 -6.21 0.34
C LYS A 128 7.79 -6.29 1.77
N TYR A 129 7.59 -5.16 2.45
CA TYR A 129 7.04 -5.10 3.80
C TYR A 129 5.71 -5.88 3.89
N ILE A 130 4.78 -5.62 2.97
CA ILE A 130 3.49 -6.31 2.94
C ILE A 130 3.65 -7.82 2.72
N PHE A 131 4.48 -8.23 1.76
CA PHE A 131 4.72 -9.65 1.49
C PHE A 131 5.41 -10.37 2.65
N ASP A 132 6.38 -9.72 3.28
CA ASP A 132 7.08 -10.29 4.46
C ASP A 132 6.09 -10.48 5.62
N HIS A 133 5.22 -9.49 5.85
CA HIS A 133 4.19 -9.58 6.89
C HIS A 133 3.20 -10.73 6.62
N ALA A 134 2.74 -10.87 5.38
CA ALA A 134 1.88 -11.98 4.98
C ALA A 134 2.57 -13.34 5.11
N ALA A 135 3.85 -13.42 4.74
CA ALA A 135 4.64 -14.64 4.85
C ALA A 135 4.84 -15.07 6.32
N ALA A 136 5.09 -14.10 7.22
CA ALA A 136 5.18 -14.37 8.66
C ALA A 136 3.89 -14.96 9.25
N GLU A 137 2.73 -14.59 8.68
CA GLU A 137 1.42 -15.15 9.02
C GLU A 137 1.06 -16.43 8.22
N GLY A 138 1.92 -16.90 7.32
CA GLY A 138 1.67 -18.07 6.47
C GLY A 138 0.53 -17.88 5.48
N LYS A 139 0.30 -16.65 4.98
CA LYS A 139 -0.82 -16.29 4.11
C LYS A 139 -0.37 -15.91 2.71
N PRO A 140 -1.11 -16.32 1.68
CA PRO A 140 -0.99 -15.69 0.36
C PRO A 140 -1.44 -14.24 0.45
N CYS A 141 -0.85 -13.39 -0.41
CA CYS A 141 -1.08 -11.95 -0.40
C CYS A 141 -1.34 -11.39 -1.80
N VAL A 142 -2.31 -10.48 -1.87
CA VAL A 142 -2.56 -9.64 -3.05
C VAL A 142 -2.41 -8.19 -2.62
N ILE A 143 -1.54 -7.46 -3.30
CA ILE A 143 -1.31 -6.03 -3.05
C ILE A 143 -2.10 -5.21 -4.08
N ASN A 144 -2.91 -4.27 -3.60
CA ASN A 144 -3.49 -3.20 -4.39
C ASN A 144 -2.57 -1.98 -4.36
N PHE A 145 -2.17 -1.50 -5.54
CA PHE A 145 -1.37 -0.31 -5.74
C PHE A 145 -2.10 0.64 -6.68
N SER A 146 -2.88 1.55 -6.10
CA SER A 146 -3.73 2.47 -6.85
C SER A 146 -3.03 3.80 -7.14
N GLU A 147 -1.77 3.74 -7.49
CA GLU A 147 -1.00 4.86 -8.01
C GLU A 147 -0.85 4.76 -9.52
N GLY A 148 -0.91 5.90 -10.19
CA GLY A 148 -0.66 6.02 -11.62
C GLY A 148 0.60 6.85 -11.86
N SER A 149 1.53 6.31 -12.63
CA SER A 149 2.69 7.03 -13.10
C SER A 149 2.81 6.87 -14.61
N THR A 150 3.13 7.95 -15.32
CA THR A 150 3.49 7.91 -16.74
C THR A 150 4.96 7.58 -16.95
N GLN A 151 5.65 7.21 -15.86
CA GLN A 151 7.06 6.91 -15.92
C GLN A 151 7.32 5.59 -16.60
N ASP A 152 8.33 5.66 -17.43
CA ASP A 152 9.02 4.57 -18.05
C ASP A 152 8.17 3.49 -18.71
N PHE A 153 7.37 3.92 -19.68
CA PHE A 153 6.86 3.00 -20.70
C PHE A 153 7.94 2.45 -21.66
N ARG A 154 9.20 2.83 -21.50
CA ARG A 154 10.29 2.42 -22.37
C ARG A 154 11.14 1.28 -21.81
N GLY A 155 10.96 0.95 -20.51
CA GLY A 155 11.71 -0.11 -19.85
C GLY A 155 13.11 0.32 -19.39
N ASP A 156 13.31 1.63 -19.16
CA ASP A 156 14.59 2.16 -18.70
C ASP A 156 14.87 1.76 -17.22
N ASP A 157 13.82 1.47 -16.43
CA ASP A 157 13.92 0.97 -15.06
C ASP A 157 14.01 -0.57 -14.97
N VAL A 158 14.89 -1.15 -15.74
CA VAL A 158 15.06 -2.62 -15.78
C VAL A 158 15.24 -3.22 -14.39
N LEU A 159 16.03 -2.57 -13.53
CA LEU A 159 16.28 -3.06 -12.18
C LEU A 159 15.00 -3.08 -11.35
N TYR A 160 14.18 -2.05 -11.41
CA TYR A 160 12.92 -1.98 -10.68
C TYR A 160 11.96 -3.10 -11.12
N TYR A 161 11.79 -3.30 -12.41
CA TYR A 161 10.95 -4.37 -12.95
C TYR A 161 11.48 -5.76 -12.63
N GLU A 162 12.80 -5.95 -12.61
CA GLU A 162 13.40 -7.20 -12.18
C GLU A 162 13.10 -7.50 -10.71
N VAL A 163 13.21 -6.49 -9.84
CA VAL A 163 12.86 -6.61 -8.41
C VAL A 163 11.39 -6.99 -8.25
N LEU A 164 10.46 -6.30 -8.93
CA LEU A 164 9.04 -6.62 -8.87
C LEU A 164 8.75 -8.04 -9.37
N SER A 165 9.37 -8.43 -10.48
CA SER A 165 9.20 -9.77 -11.07
C SER A 165 9.67 -10.88 -10.12
N ARG A 166 10.74 -10.64 -9.36
CA ARG A 166 11.23 -11.59 -8.35
C ARG A 166 10.37 -11.63 -7.09
N MET A 167 9.70 -10.54 -6.74
CA MET A 167 8.77 -10.50 -5.60
C MET A 167 7.47 -11.24 -5.90
N CYS A 168 6.99 -11.19 -7.12
CA CYS A 168 5.76 -11.86 -7.55
C CYS A 168 5.96 -13.37 -7.74
N GLY A 169 4.89 -14.13 -7.58
CA GLY A 169 4.91 -15.60 -7.75
C GLY A 169 3.68 -16.25 -7.13
N PRO A 170 3.66 -17.58 -7.00
CA PRO A 170 2.55 -18.27 -6.36
C PRO A 170 2.27 -17.69 -4.97
N GLY A 171 1.02 -17.22 -4.75
CA GLY A 171 0.60 -16.58 -3.49
C GLY A 171 1.08 -15.15 -3.28
N ARG A 172 1.74 -14.51 -4.24
CA ARG A 172 2.23 -13.12 -4.16
C ARG A 172 1.93 -12.37 -5.44
N ILE A 173 0.95 -11.47 -5.40
CA ILE A 173 0.45 -10.76 -6.57
C ILE A 173 0.43 -9.26 -6.27
N ILE A 174 0.89 -8.45 -7.21
CA ILE A 174 0.73 -6.99 -7.21
C ILE A 174 -0.24 -6.62 -8.31
N VAL A 175 -1.25 -5.81 -7.99
CA VAL A 175 -2.22 -5.27 -8.92
C VAL A 175 -2.08 -3.75 -8.91
N ALA A 176 -1.62 -3.19 -10.01
CA ALA A 176 -1.46 -1.75 -10.18
C ALA A 176 -2.58 -1.17 -11.04
N SER A 177 -2.95 0.09 -10.77
CA SER A 177 -3.87 0.84 -11.62
C SER A 177 -3.18 1.27 -12.93
N ALA A 178 -3.97 1.50 -13.97
CA ALA A 178 -3.49 2.08 -15.23
C ALA A 178 -3.34 3.62 -15.16
N GLY A 179 -3.66 4.24 -14.01
CA GLY A 179 -3.67 5.69 -13.83
C GLY A 179 -4.95 6.37 -14.33
N ASN A 180 -4.96 7.70 -14.20
CA ASN A 180 -6.13 8.53 -14.52
C ASN A 180 -5.95 9.37 -15.80
N ASN A 181 -4.95 9.07 -16.63
CA ASN A 181 -4.53 9.87 -17.78
C ASN A 181 -5.25 9.44 -19.08
N GLY A 182 -6.55 9.10 -18.99
CA GLY A 182 -7.34 8.61 -20.13
C GLY A 182 -7.53 9.63 -21.27
N LEU A 183 -7.18 10.90 -21.06
CA LEU A 183 -7.16 11.94 -22.10
C LEU A 183 -5.81 12.02 -22.82
N GLU A 184 -4.78 11.32 -22.33
CA GLU A 184 -3.46 11.26 -22.93
C GLU A 184 -3.35 10.00 -23.80
N THR A 185 -2.67 10.13 -24.94
CA THR A 185 -2.42 8.97 -25.81
C THR A 185 -1.12 8.31 -25.38
N ASN A 186 -1.23 7.32 -24.49
CA ASN A 186 -0.11 6.49 -24.07
C ASN A 186 -0.31 5.07 -24.61
N TYR A 187 0.61 4.56 -25.40
CA TYR A 187 0.55 3.19 -25.89
C TYR A 187 1.93 2.57 -26.04
N PHE A 188 1.99 1.25 -25.82
CA PHE A 188 3.13 0.44 -26.20
C PHE A 188 2.92 -0.18 -27.56
N ARG A 189 3.93 -0.11 -28.39
CA ARG A 189 3.99 -0.94 -29.57
C ARG A 189 4.68 -2.26 -29.23
N LYS A 190 3.90 -3.33 -29.07
CA LYS A 190 4.46 -4.66 -28.91
C LYS A 190 5.15 -5.09 -30.22
N PRO A 191 6.45 -5.43 -30.23
CA PRO A 191 7.11 -5.97 -31.40
C PRO A 191 6.45 -7.28 -31.83
N ARG A 192 6.37 -7.54 -33.15
CA ARG A 192 5.86 -8.81 -33.67
C ARG A 192 6.76 -9.96 -33.20
N GLY A 193 6.17 -11.06 -32.75
CA GLY A 193 6.90 -12.27 -32.36
C GLY A 193 7.42 -12.30 -30.93
N THR A 194 7.09 -11.30 -30.09
CA THR A 194 7.33 -11.37 -28.63
C THR A 194 6.12 -11.87 -27.90
N ALA A 195 6.35 -12.82 -26.94
CA ALA A 195 5.32 -13.35 -26.08
C ALA A 195 4.81 -12.31 -25.09
#